data_afed5ceca26f854e12d18f5448a29f37
#
_entry.id   afed5ceca26f854e12d18f5448a29f37
#
_cell.length_a   1.000
_cell.length_b   1.000
_cell.length_c   1.000
_cell.angle_alpha   90.00
_cell.angle_beta   90.00
_cell.angle_gamma   90.00
#
_symmetry.space_group_name_H-M   'P 1'
#
loop_
_entity.id
_entity.type
_entity.pdbx_description
1 polymer ?
#
loop_
_entity_poly.entity_id
_entity_poly.type
_entity_poly.pdbx_seq_one_letter_code
_entity_poly.pdbx_strand_id
1 'polypeptide(L)'
;MKSKIVLLDLSEDINRSVKNTDIFLLSSGICKFENCLILKKNIFSEKKFQIYKQKLNKILDKTSKFIKKESKDIDSNLLELFNLRNDKNRFYDKIFYILEIKKKFINYKNIEIITDDKNFFKTYKSLKFKNIRLTLIKKEITNYNCFYFTKNIIKFYAKRILFQLYIKLFLKNKNVPNKQNEACLSLFPFFFDNNKNNFYKENFLNLNFQITDETHLNNSLIENILLSKKINSLKNTISVEKYVSAISLIRGFFISLTHIALIYKINKNIIKIDNLDISTQFNNLLVQSIINYDKVFIYKSALKIIFKKFGIKKFHYILFEYNFGYFLCKNIKEFLPNVEMLGYQHGIYSERLMWQDHLKNKKDKFKYFPQKIFLKFINCIDVYKVNFKDIKISIDKIKVYEKNIKKRLQSSKSSLAFLGLHDAYQMLNSLGNLNYKKKIFVKKHPKFKSKIKMILKKNIKFLTKVNKRHDKVYLSPTSTMAYDFLNKNEKFSIINQDYLIPLNLKILDKKIEKF
;
A
#
# COMPACT_ATOMS: atom_id res chain seq x y z
N MET A 1 -17.88 19.28 -30.29
CA MET A 1 -18.12 18.38 -29.11
C MET A 1 -17.60 17.01 -29.43
N LYS A 2 -16.77 16.41 -28.55
CA LYS A 2 -16.31 15.03 -28.68
C LYS A 2 -17.49 14.08 -28.48
N SER A 3 -17.57 13.01 -29.29
CA SER A 3 -18.78 12.17 -29.34
C SER A 3 -18.97 11.27 -28.12
N LYS A 4 -17.88 10.64 -27.64
CA LYS A 4 -17.95 9.65 -26.56
C LYS A 4 -16.63 9.56 -25.77
N ILE A 5 -16.72 9.29 -24.47
CA ILE A 5 -15.59 8.87 -23.62
C ILE A 5 -15.95 7.60 -22.84
N VAL A 6 -14.98 6.72 -22.67
CA VAL A 6 -15.09 5.52 -21.84
C VAL A 6 -14.18 5.64 -20.63
N LEU A 7 -14.76 5.54 -19.43
CA LEU A 7 -14.03 5.46 -18.17
C LEU A 7 -13.89 3.98 -17.79
N LEU A 8 -12.66 3.50 -17.68
CA LEU A 8 -12.38 2.12 -17.27
C LEU A 8 -11.90 2.08 -15.82
N ASP A 9 -12.67 1.40 -14.99
CA ASP A 9 -12.35 1.12 -13.60
C ASP A 9 -12.38 -0.39 -13.36
N LEU A 10 -11.31 -1.06 -13.79
CA LEU A 10 -11.20 -2.51 -13.80
C LEU A 10 -9.99 -2.95 -12.97
N SER A 11 -10.19 -3.91 -12.08
CA SER A 11 -9.12 -4.53 -11.29
C SER A 11 -8.32 -5.54 -12.10
N GLU A 12 -8.95 -6.17 -13.09
CA GLU A 12 -8.38 -7.19 -13.98
C GLU A 12 -8.71 -6.88 -15.44
N ASP A 13 -7.95 -7.51 -16.34
CA ASP A 13 -8.20 -7.41 -17.77
C ASP A 13 -9.46 -8.22 -18.18
N ILE A 14 -10.27 -7.64 -19.02
CA ILE A 14 -11.49 -8.27 -19.53
C ILE A 14 -11.43 -8.55 -21.04
N ASN A 15 -12.18 -9.54 -21.50
CA ASN A 15 -12.31 -9.86 -22.93
C ASN A 15 -13.44 -9.04 -23.58
N ARG A 16 -13.24 -7.73 -23.63
CA ARG A 16 -14.16 -6.79 -24.30
C ARG A 16 -13.34 -5.87 -25.20
N SER A 17 -13.88 -5.47 -26.34
CA SER A 17 -13.26 -4.48 -27.23
C SER A 17 -13.93 -3.11 -27.08
N VAL A 18 -13.11 -2.05 -27.06
CA VAL A 18 -13.53 -0.65 -27.11
C VAL A 18 -12.90 -0.02 -28.34
N LYS A 19 -13.73 0.63 -29.18
CA LYS A 19 -13.31 1.15 -30.48
C LYS A 19 -13.64 2.63 -30.64
N ASN A 20 -12.83 3.34 -31.42
CA ASN A 20 -13.08 4.70 -31.93
C ASN A 20 -13.53 5.69 -30.86
N THR A 21 -12.90 5.70 -29.66
CA THR A 21 -13.30 6.55 -28.55
C THR A 21 -12.11 7.00 -27.70
N ASP A 22 -12.29 8.07 -26.97
CA ASP A 22 -11.34 8.47 -25.94
C ASP A 22 -11.52 7.58 -24.70
N ILE A 23 -10.41 7.18 -24.07
CA ILE A 23 -10.40 6.30 -22.89
C ILE A 23 -9.72 6.99 -21.73
N PHE A 24 -10.34 6.94 -20.55
CA PHE A 24 -9.73 7.34 -19.31
C PHE A 24 -9.60 6.14 -18.36
N LEU A 25 -8.37 5.80 -17.99
CA LEU A 25 -8.06 4.65 -17.14
C LEU A 25 -8.03 5.07 -15.67
N LEU A 26 -8.98 4.61 -14.87
CA LEU A 26 -9.00 4.82 -13.43
C LEU A 26 -8.19 3.77 -12.66
N SER A 27 -8.16 2.56 -13.17
CA SER A 27 -7.48 1.40 -12.58
C SER A 27 -6.52 0.74 -13.56
N SER A 28 -5.89 -0.34 -13.14
CA SER A 28 -4.85 -1.04 -13.91
C SER A 28 -5.38 -2.10 -14.88
N GLY A 29 -6.63 -2.57 -14.69
CA GLY A 29 -7.25 -3.51 -15.61
C GLY A 29 -7.70 -2.85 -16.91
N ILE A 30 -7.66 -3.58 -18.02
CA ILE A 30 -8.01 -3.07 -19.35
C ILE A 30 -8.85 -4.05 -20.15
N CYS A 31 -9.29 -3.58 -21.32
CA CYS A 31 -9.88 -4.38 -22.39
C CYS A 31 -9.06 -4.23 -23.67
N LYS A 32 -9.54 -4.78 -24.78
CA LYS A 32 -8.93 -4.54 -26.11
C LYS A 32 -9.27 -3.13 -26.57
N PHE A 33 -8.28 -2.40 -27.09
CA PHE A 33 -8.43 -1.07 -27.65
C PHE A 33 -8.15 -1.07 -29.14
N GLU A 34 -9.06 -0.48 -29.92
CA GLU A 34 -8.90 -0.31 -31.36
C GLU A 34 -9.20 1.15 -31.70
N ASN A 35 -8.23 1.86 -32.28
CA ASN A 35 -8.34 3.27 -32.64
C ASN A 35 -8.78 4.17 -31.48
N CYS A 36 -8.24 3.95 -30.28
CA CYS A 36 -8.59 4.67 -29.08
C CYS A 36 -7.47 5.59 -28.62
N LEU A 37 -7.83 6.78 -28.12
CA LEU A 37 -6.90 7.70 -27.46
C LEU A 37 -6.98 7.52 -25.95
N ILE A 38 -5.87 7.12 -25.32
CA ILE A 38 -5.79 7.04 -23.86
C ILE A 38 -5.45 8.42 -23.30
N LEU A 39 -6.37 8.98 -22.53
CA LEU A 39 -6.23 10.33 -21.96
C LEU A 39 -5.25 10.33 -20.78
N LYS A 40 -4.51 11.42 -20.65
CA LYS A 40 -3.61 11.64 -19.51
C LYS A 40 -4.39 11.83 -18.22
N LYS A 41 -3.88 11.31 -17.09
CA LYS A 41 -4.46 11.45 -15.75
C LYS A 41 -4.26 12.82 -15.09
N ASN A 42 -3.57 13.74 -15.74
CA ASN A 42 -3.33 15.07 -15.17
C ASN A 42 -4.58 15.95 -15.25
N ILE A 43 -5.58 15.66 -14.41
CA ILE A 43 -6.85 16.41 -14.33
C ILE A 43 -6.99 17.26 -13.08
N PHE A 44 -6.05 17.18 -12.13
CA PHE A 44 -6.06 17.97 -10.91
C PHE A 44 -5.12 19.17 -10.95
N SER A 45 -5.51 20.24 -10.23
CA SER A 45 -4.57 21.24 -9.72
C SER A 45 -4.18 20.92 -8.26
N GLU A 46 -3.01 21.41 -7.81
CA GLU A 46 -2.56 21.28 -6.41
C GLU A 46 -3.62 21.79 -5.43
N LYS A 47 -4.20 22.97 -5.73
CA LYS A 47 -5.28 23.56 -4.91
C LYS A 47 -6.46 22.63 -4.73
N LYS A 48 -6.91 21.94 -5.80
CA LYS A 48 -8.03 20.99 -5.73
C LYS A 48 -7.69 19.75 -4.93
N PHE A 49 -6.49 19.21 -5.12
CA PHE A 49 -6.03 18.07 -4.35
C PHE A 49 -6.05 18.36 -2.85
N GLN A 50 -5.54 19.54 -2.43
CA GLN A 50 -5.54 19.94 -1.03
C GLN A 50 -6.97 20.13 -0.48
N ILE A 51 -7.87 20.68 -1.28
CA ILE A 51 -9.29 20.82 -0.89
C ILE A 51 -9.94 19.44 -0.64
N TYR A 52 -9.75 18.47 -1.55
CA TYR A 52 -10.33 17.13 -1.39
C TYR A 52 -9.71 16.38 -0.22
N LYS A 53 -8.40 16.52 -0.03
CA LYS A 53 -7.69 15.99 1.12
C LYS A 53 -8.24 16.52 2.45
N GLN A 54 -8.47 17.84 2.55
CA GLN A 54 -9.08 18.44 3.74
C GLN A 54 -10.50 17.95 4.00
N LYS A 55 -11.33 17.81 2.96
CA LYS A 55 -12.69 17.27 3.09
C LYS A 55 -12.69 15.83 3.58
N LEU A 56 -11.78 15.01 3.04
CA LEU A 56 -11.62 13.63 3.47
C LEU A 56 -11.18 13.53 4.92
N ASN A 57 -10.19 14.33 5.34
CA ASN A 57 -9.74 14.39 6.72
C ASN A 57 -10.87 14.77 7.70
N LYS A 58 -11.74 15.70 7.34
CA LYS A 58 -12.94 16.03 8.15
C LYS A 58 -13.88 14.82 8.30
N ILE A 59 -14.06 14.01 7.25
CA ILE A 59 -14.86 12.78 7.33
C ILE A 59 -14.20 11.78 8.26
N LEU A 60 -12.89 11.58 8.15
CA LEU A 60 -12.12 10.68 9.01
C LEU A 60 -12.19 11.10 10.49
N ASP A 61 -12.07 12.40 10.77
CA ASP A 61 -12.16 12.90 12.15
C ASP A 61 -13.56 12.67 12.75
N LYS A 62 -14.63 12.91 11.97
CA LYS A 62 -15.99 12.58 12.39
C LYS A 62 -16.16 11.08 12.66
N THR A 63 -15.64 10.25 11.76
CA THR A 63 -15.69 8.78 11.90
C THR A 63 -14.88 8.31 13.13
N SER A 64 -13.71 8.90 13.37
CA SER A 64 -12.90 8.60 14.55
C SER A 64 -13.63 8.90 15.86
N LYS A 65 -14.30 10.06 15.93
CA LYS A 65 -15.14 10.44 17.08
C LYS A 65 -16.31 9.47 17.27
N PHE A 66 -16.96 9.07 16.19
CA PHE A 66 -18.05 8.09 16.21
C PHE A 66 -17.56 6.75 16.75
N ILE A 67 -16.44 6.20 16.22
CA ILE A 67 -15.88 4.92 16.69
C ILE A 67 -15.53 5.00 18.17
N LYS A 68 -14.86 6.08 18.62
CA LYS A 68 -14.49 6.25 20.02
C LYS A 68 -15.70 6.30 20.97
N LYS A 69 -16.82 6.85 20.51
CA LYS A 69 -18.08 6.87 21.25
C LYS A 69 -18.70 5.49 21.38
N GLU A 70 -18.69 4.71 20.27
CA GLU A 70 -19.37 3.42 20.18
C GLU A 70 -18.52 2.25 20.70
N SER A 71 -17.19 2.35 20.70
CA SER A 71 -16.28 1.32 21.18
C SER A 71 -15.04 1.95 21.82
N LYS A 72 -14.81 1.65 23.11
CA LYS A 72 -13.61 2.10 23.83
C LYS A 72 -12.39 1.23 23.52
N ASP A 73 -12.61 0.01 23.02
CA ASP A 73 -11.55 -0.96 22.76
C ASP A 73 -10.82 -0.73 21.43
N ILE A 74 -11.44 0.01 20.51
CA ILE A 74 -10.85 0.31 19.20
C ILE A 74 -10.11 1.65 19.25
N ASP A 75 -8.81 1.58 19.00
CA ASP A 75 -8.03 2.78 18.66
C ASP A 75 -8.17 3.08 17.16
N SER A 76 -8.99 4.07 16.82
CA SER A 76 -9.25 4.43 15.43
C SER A 76 -7.99 4.79 14.65
N ASN A 77 -6.92 5.27 15.32
CA ASN A 77 -5.64 5.59 14.68
C ASN A 77 -4.89 4.34 14.19
N LEU A 78 -5.28 3.17 14.69
CA LEU A 78 -4.74 1.88 14.26
C LEU A 78 -5.60 1.19 13.18
N LEU A 79 -6.63 1.84 12.66
CA LEU A 79 -7.44 1.31 11.56
C LEU A 79 -6.85 1.69 10.20
N GLU A 80 -6.76 0.74 9.28
CA GLU A 80 -6.14 0.95 7.96
C GLU A 80 -6.80 2.06 7.15
N LEU A 81 -8.11 2.23 7.26
CA LEU A 81 -8.83 3.31 6.59
C LEU A 81 -8.24 4.68 6.94
N PHE A 82 -7.84 4.90 8.18
CA PHE A 82 -7.27 6.18 8.65
C PHE A 82 -5.82 6.39 8.21
N ASN A 83 -5.18 5.35 7.70
CA ASN A 83 -3.83 5.43 7.17
C ASN A 83 -3.78 6.04 5.76
N LEU A 84 -4.90 6.26 5.10
CA LEU A 84 -4.99 6.92 3.81
C LEU A 84 -4.09 6.33 2.72
N ARG A 85 -3.86 5.01 2.75
CA ARG A 85 -3.08 4.34 1.71
C ARG A 85 -3.89 4.03 0.47
N ASN A 86 -3.33 4.39 -0.68
CA ASN A 86 -3.94 4.14 -1.99
C ASN A 86 -3.43 2.89 -2.70
N ASP A 87 -2.27 2.40 -2.29
CA ASP A 87 -1.56 1.35 -3.03
C ASP A 87 -2.27 0.00 -3.07
N LYS A 88 -3.17 -0.25 -2.12
CA LYS A 88 -3.93 -1.51 -2.07
C LYS A 88 -5.25 -1.43 -2.85
N ASN A 89 -6.05 -0.40 -2.64
CA ASN A 89 -7.41 -0.32 -3.14
C ASN A 89 -7.73 0.93 -3.95
N ARG A 90 -6.80 1.88 -4.03
CA ARG A 90 -6.94 3.16 -4.73
C ARG A 90 -8.20 3.95 -4.35
N PHE A 91 -8.70 3.78 -3.13
CA PHE A 91 -9.98 4.35 -2.71
C PHE A 91 -9.99 5.88 -2.81
N TYR A 92 -9.01 6.54 -2.19
CA TYR A 92 -8.94 8.01 -2.18
C TYR A 92 -8.64 8.58 -3.54
N ASP A 93 -7.73 7.92 -4.25
CA ASP A 93 -7.36 8.21 -5.61
C ASP A 93 -8.58 8.21 -6.54
N LYS A 94 -9.34 7.13 -6.52
CA LYS A 94 -10.58 7.02 -7.30
C LYS A 94 -11.59 8.10 -6.95
N ILE A 95 -11.83 8.37 -5.66
CA ILE A 95 -12.77 9.41 -5.23
C ILE A 95 -12.37 10.76 -5.79
N PHE A 96 -11.10 11.14 -5.69
CA PHE A 96 -10.63 12.42 -6.17
C PHE A 96 -10.80 12.54 -7.70
N TYR A 97 -10.49 11.48 -8.45
CA TYR A 97 -10.75 11.45 -9.88
C TYR A 97 -12.26 11.54 -10.20
N ILE A 98 -13.10 10.81 -9.51
CA ILE A 98 -14.55 10.82 -9.73
C ILE A 98 -15.13 12.22 -9.49
N LEU A 99 -14.66 12.94 -8.47
CA LEU A 99 -15.06 14.33 -8.19
C LEU A 99 -14.71 15.30 -9.34
N GLU A 100 -13.61 15.07 -10.05
CA GLU A 100 -13.19 15.92 -11.17
C GLU A 100 -13.75 15.46 -12.53
N ILE A 101 -14.10 14.20 -12.69
CA ILE A 101 -14.61 13.62 -13.95
C ILE A 101 -15.81 14.42 -14.47
N LYS A 102 -16.78 14.75 -13.61
CA LYS A 102 -17.96 15.50 -14.00
C LYS A 102 -17.61 16.82 -14.66
N LYS A 103 -16.66 17.56 -14.11
CA LYS A 103 -16.24 18.88 -14.61
C LYS A 103 -15.39 18.75 -15.87
N LYS A 104 -14.47 17.79 -15.88
CA LYS A 104 -13.50 17.63 -16.98
C LYS A 104 -14.12 17.11 -18.25
N PHE A 105 -15.13 16.25 -18.13
CA PHE A 105 -15.74 15.57 -19.27
C PHE A 105 -17.15 16.10 -19.63
N ILE A 106 -17.52 17.26 -19.13
CA ILE A 106 -18.82 17.89 -19.41
C ILE A 106 -19.08 18.11 -20.92
N ASN A 107 -18.02 18.26 -21.70
CA ASN A 107 -18.11 18.50 -23.15
C ASN A 107 -18.30 17.22 -23.98
N TYR A 108 -18.29 16.03 -23.37
CA TYR A 108 -18.61 14.78 -24.06
C TYR A 108 -20.13 14.59 -24.09
N LYS A 109 -20.66 14.21 -25.27
CA LYS A 109 -22.09 13.92 -25.41
C LYS A 109 -22.48 12.66 -24.62
N ASN A 110 -21.62 11.63 -24.67
CA ASN A 110 -21.86 10.35 -24.03
C ASN A 110 -20.67 9.93 -23.15
N ILE A 111 -20.98 9.53 -21.93
CA ILE A 111 -19.99 8.98 -20.99
C ILE A 111 -20.38 7.52 -20.70
N GLU A 112 -19.51 6.59 -21.01
CA GLU A 112 -19.67 5.18 -20.62
C GLU A 112 -18.67 4.87 -19.49
N ILE A 113 -19.16 4.33 -18.37
CA ILE A 113 -18.32 3.85 -17.26
C ILE A 113 -18.42 2.34 -17.23
N ILE A 114 -17.27 1.67 -17.32
CA ILE A 114 -17.16 0.23 -17.24
C ILE A 114 -16.35 -0.08 -15.99
N THR A 115 -16.97 -0.77 -15.03
CA THR A 115 -16.33 -1.11 -13.76
C THR A 115 -16.60 -2.57 -13.39
N ASP A 116 -15.65 -3.22 -12.74
CA ASP A 116 -15.81 -4.51 -12.07
C ASP A 116 -16.01 -4.35 -10.56
N ASP A 117 -15.93 -3.11 -10.05
CA ASP A 117 -16.10 -2.78 -8.63
C ASP A 117 -17.55 -2.37 -8.34
N LYS A 118 -18.32 -3.29 -7.81
CA LYS A 118 -19.72 -3.04 -7.45
C LYS A 118 -19.89 -1.94 -6.41
N ASN A 119 -18.94 -1.77 -5.52
CA ASN A 119 -19.01 -0.73 -4.49
C ASN A 119 -18.92 0.64 -5.16
N PHE A 120 -17.97 0.84 -6.07
CA PHE A 120 -17.87 2.07 -6.87
C PHE A 120 -19.03 2.23 -7.87
N PHE A 121 -19.66 1.15 -8.32
CA PHE A 121 -20.85 1.25 -9.17
C PHE A 121 -21.95 2.10 -8.53
N LYS A 122 -22.22 1.93 -7.22
CA LYS A 122 -23.18 2.78 -6.49
C LYS A 122 -22.74 4.22 -6.44
N THR A 123 -21.45 4.49 -6.26
CA THR A 123 -20.87 5.83 -6.26
C THR A 123 -21.00 6.48 -7.64
N TYR A 124 -20.70 5.77 -8.72
CA TYR A 124 -20.88 6.26 -10.08
C TYR A 124 -22.35 6.58 -10.37
N LYS A 125 -23.29 5.75 -9.91
CA LYS A 125 -24.72 6.00 -10.05
C LYS A 125 -25.16 7.31 -9.36
N SER A 126 -24.51 7.69 -8.26
CA SER A 126 -24.80 8.92 -7.53
C SER A 126 -24.35 10.20 -8.26
N LEU A 127 -23.54 10.10 -9.32
CA LEU A 127 -23.04 11.24 -10.10
C LEU A 127 -24.14 12.00 -10.87
N LYS A 128 -25.31 11.39 -11.12
CA LYS A 128 -26.48 12.01 -11.79
C LYS A 128 -26.15 12.71 -13.12
N PHE A 129 -25.38 12.08 -14.00
CA PHE A 129 -25.15 12.59 -15.35
C PHE A 129 -26.37 12.35 -16.25
N LYS A 130 -26.67 13.31 -17.13
CA LYS A 130 -27.80 13.16 -18.09
C LYS A 130 -27.60 12.02 -19.10
N ASN A 131 -26.38 11.80 -19.57
CA ASN A 131 -26.06 10.84 -20.64
C ASN A 131 -24.94 9.89 -20.19
N ILE A 132 -25.20 9.11 -19.13
CA ILE A 132 -24.25 8.13 -18.64
C ILE A 132 -24.75 6.70 -18.89
N ARG A 133 -23.90 5.88 -19.51
CA ARG A 133 -24.09 4.44 -19.55
C ARG A 133 -23.16 3.79 -18.53
N LEU A 134 -23.71 3.13 -17.55
CA LEU A 134 -22.96 2.48 -16.50
C LEU A 134 -23.04 0.95 -16.67
N THR A 135 -21.89 0.32 -16.85
CA THR A 135 -21.77 -1.13 -17.06
C THR A 135 -20.98 -1.77 -15.93
N LEU A 136 -21.61 -2.69 -15.19
CA LEU A 136 -20.97 -3.52 -14.19
C LEU A 136 -20.65 -4.89 -14.81
N ILE A 137 -19.38 -5.32 -14.76
CA ILE A 137 -18.91 -6.54 -15.42
C ILE A 137 -18.99 -7.76 -14.51
N LYS A 138 -18.67 -7.61 -13.23
CA LYS A 138 -18.74 -8.69 -12.25
C LYS A 138 -19.92 -8.47 -11.30
N LYS A 139 -20.71 -9.54 -11.06
CA LYS A 139 -21.86 -9.46 -10.17
C LYS A 139 -21.56 -9.87 -8.72
N GLU A 140 -20.38 -10.38 -8.43
CA GLU A 140 -20.03 -10.82 -7.08
C GLU A 140 -20.06 -9.68 -6.07
N ILE A 141 -20.86 -9.90 -5.03
CA ILE A 141 -21.08 -8.91 -3.97
C ILE A 141 -20.43 -9.44 -2.71
N THR A 142 -19.37 -8.78 -2.27
CA THR A 142 -18.95 -8.94 -0.89
C THR A 142 -19.66 -7.85 -0.07
N ASN A 143 -20.78 -8.20 0.57
CA ASN A 143 -21.40 -7.30 1.56
C ASN A 143 -20.63 -7.45 2.88
N TYR A 144 -19.96 -6.39 3.29
CA TYR A 144 -19.24 -6.32 4.57
C TYR A 144 -20.23 -6.00 5.71
N ASN A 145 -21.23 -6.88 5.88
CA ASN A 145 -22.22 -6.77 6.94
C ASN A 145 -21.78 -7.52 8.21
N CYS A 146 -22.65 -7.54 9.22
CA CYS A 146 -22.37 -8.26 10.47
C CYS A 146 -22.08 -9.74 10.25
N PHE A 147 -22.78 -10.39 9.32
CA PHE A 147 -22.55 -11.81 9.00
C PHE A 147 -21.15 -12.01 8.41
N TYR A 148 -20.74 -11.18 7.44
CA TYR A 148 -19.40 -11.23 6.88
C TYR A 148 -18.34 -11.02 7.96
N PHE A 149 -18.53 -10.02 8.84
CA PHE A 149 -17.65 -9.75 9.95
C PHE A 149 -17.51 -10.96 10.87
N THR A 150 -18.63 -11.47 11.39
CA THR A 150 -18.67 -12.61 12.31
C THR A 150 -18.02 -13.85 11.71
N LYS A 151 -18.35 -14.18 10.45
CA LYS A 151 -17.76 -15.31 9.73
C LYS A 151 -16.23 -15.19 9.65
N ASN A 152 -15.70 -14.00 9.34
CA ASN A 152 -14.25 -13.78 9.25
C ASN A 152 -13.56 -13.89 10.62
N ILE A 153 -14.17 -13.36 11.68
CA ILE A 153 -13.65 -13.44 13.04
C ILE A 153 -13.64 -14.90 13.52
N ILE A 154 -14.74 -15.62 13.41
CA ILE A 154 -14.80 -17.05 13.78
C ILE A 154 -13.76 -17.86 13.00
N LYS A 155 -13.70 -17.70 11.68
CA LYS A 155 -12.72 -18.41 10.83
C LYS A 155 -11.30 -18.11 11.26
N PHE A 156 -10.98 -16.86 11.57
CA PHE A 156 -9.66 -16.46 12.01
C PHE A 156 -9.27 -17.09 13.34
N TYR A 157 -10.10 -16.96 14.38
CA TYR A 157 -9.78 -17.48 15.70
C TYR A 157 -9.75 -19.01 15.75
N ALA A 158 -10.68 -19.70 15.08
CA ALA A 158 -10.63 -21.16 14.95
C ALA A 158 -9.33 -21.65 14.31
N LYS A 159 -8.93 -21.02 13.19
CA LYS A 159 -7.66 -21.31 12.53
C LYS A 159 -6.46 -21.05 13.45
N ARG A 160 -6.51 -19.96 14.24
CA ARG A 160 -5.43 -19.61 15.16
C ARG A 160 -5.32 -20.54 16.36
N ILE A 161 -6.41 -21.01 16.90
CA ILE A 161 -6.42 -22.01 17.97
C ILE A 161 -5.78 -23.31 17.48
N LEU A 162 -6.21 -23.83 16.31
CA LEU A 162 -5.61 -25.03 15.70
C LEU A 162 -4.12 -24.83 15.43
N PHE A 163 -3.73 -23.67 14.94
CA PHE A 163 -2.33 -23.36 14.68
C PHE A 163 -1.51 -23.30 15.97
N GLN A 164 -2.04 -22.74 17.06
CA GLN A 164 -1.37 -22.71 18.36
C GLN A 164 -1.22 -24.11 18.97
N LEU A 165 -2.22 -24.97 18.85
CA LEU A 165 -2.12 -26.35 19.27
C LEU A 165 -0.97 -27.06 18.53
N TYR A 166 -0.91 -26.88 17.20
CA TYR A 166 0.17 -27.45 16.39
C TYR A 166 1.56 -26.93 16.84
N ILE A 167 1.73 -25.62 17.00
CA ILE A 167 3.01 -25.03 17.42
C ILE A 167 3.46 -25.60 18.77
N LYS A 168 2.56 -25.67 19.75
CA LYS A 168 2.88 -26.16 21.10
C LYS A 168 3.27 -27.63 21.12
N LEU A 169 2.57 -28.46 20.35
CA LEU A 169 2.78 -29.90 20.36
C LEU A 169 4.01 -30.32 19.52
N PHE A 170 4.23 -29.68 18.37
CA PHE A 170 5.16 -30.21 17.36
C PHE A 170 6.38 -29.33 17.08
N LEU A 171 6.37 -28.03 17.42
CA LEU A 171 7.50 -27.15 17.16
C LEU A 171 8.36 -26.93 18.42
N LYS A 172 9.27 -27.84 18.66
CA LYS A 172 10.31 -27.66 19.69
C LYS A 172 11.25 -26.51 19.30
N ASN A 173 11.67 -25.70 20.28
CA ASN A 173 12.64 -24.64 20.06
C ASN A 173 14.03 -25.24 19.82
N LYS A 174 14.46 -25.32 18.56
CA LYS A 174 15.81 -25.85 18.25
C LYS A 174 16.94 -24.84 18.49
N ASN A 175 16.67 -23.55 18.36
CA ASN A 175 17.69 -22.50 18.48
C ASN A 175 17.07 -21.30 19.22
N VAL A 176 16.97 -21.37 20.52
CA VAL A 176 16.59 -20.19 21.32
C VAL A 176 17.83 -19.30 21.41
N PRO A 177 17.78 -18.10 20.84
CA PRO A 177 18.91 -17.18 20.96
C PRO A 177 19.09 -16.76 22.42
N ASN A 178 20.35 -16.49 22.78
CA ASN A 178 20.68 -15.88 24.06
C ASN A 178 20.05 -14.47 24.15
N LYS A 179 20.03 -13.89 25.37
CA LYS A 179 19.58 -12.50 25.57
C LYS A 179 20.28 -11.58 24.58
N GLN A 180 19.53 -10.77 23.87
CA GLN A 180 20.06 -9.78 22.92
C GLN A 180 19.39 -8.43 23.15
N ASN A 181 20.19 -7.40 23.30
CA ASN A 181 19.68 -6.04 23.56
C ASN A 181 18.93 -5.43 22.36
N GLU A 182 19.17 -5.95 21.15
CA GLU A 182 18.61 -5.40 19.91
C GLU A 182 17.87 -6.48 19.12
N ALA A 183 16.67 -6.13 18.67
CA ALA A 183 15.86 -7.00 17.82
C ALA A 183 15.30 -6.22 16.64
N CYS A 184 14.94 -6.94 15.58
CA CYS A 184 14.33 -6.34 14.40
C CYS A 184 13.06 -7.05 13.98
N LEU A 185 12.18 -6.29 13.32
CA LEU A 185 11.02 -6.83 12.64
C LEU A 185 11.47 -7.67 11.45
N SER A 186 10.95 -8.87 11.37
CA SER A 186 11.20 -9.80 10.29
C SER A 186 9.90 -10.27 9.64
N LEU A 187 9.90 -10.40 8.31
CA LEU A 187 8.77 -10.82 7.49
C LEU A 187 9.24 -11.91 6.52
N PHE A 188 9.62 -13.07 7.05
CA PHE A 188 10.05 -14.18 6.20
C PHE A 188 8.92 -14.63 5.24
N PRO A 189 9.19 -14.89 3.97
CA PRO A 189 10.50 -14.94 3.29
C PRO A 189 11.00 -13.60 2.72
N PHE A 190 10.27 -12.50 2.91
CA PHE A 190 10.67 -11.20 2.40
C PHE A 190 11.97 -10.73 3.06
N PHE A 191 12.86 -10.13 2.26
CA PHE A 191 14.18 -9.67 2.67
C PHE A 191 15.16 -10.77 3.13
N PHE A 192 14.81 -12.04 2.97
CA PHE A 192 15.72 -13.14 3.26
C PHE A 192 16.43 -13.62 1.99
N ASP A 193 17.73 -13.84 2.12
CA ASP A 193 18.56 -14.51 1.13
C ASP A 193 19.50 -15.48 1.87
N ASN A 194 19.62 -16.72 1.39
CA ASN A 194 20.40 -17.76 2.05
C ASN A 194 20.14 -17.87 3.57
N ASN A 195 18.87 -17.84 3.97
CA ASN A 195 18.41 -17.90 5.35
C ASN A 195 18.87 -16.75 6.28
N LYS A 196 19.38 -15.65 5.73
CA LYS A 196 19.74 -14.43 6.47
C LYS A 196 18.80 -13.29 6.09
N ASN A 197 18.40 -12.50 7.08
CA ASN A 197 17.68 -11.26 6.83
C ASN A 197 18.64 -10.23 6.26
N ASN A 198 18.42 -9.84 5.02
CA ASN A 198 19.28 -8.89 4.30
C ASN A 198 18.77 -7.44 4.34
N PHE A 199 17.64 -7.18 5.00
CA PHE A 199 17.17 -5.81 5.15
C PHE A 199 18.07 -5.01 6.09
N TYR A 200 18.56 -5.64 7.18
CA TYR A 200 19.49 -5.03 8.12
C TYR A 200 20.88 -5.65 7.93
N LYS A 201 21.92 -4.80 7.91
CA LYS A 201 23.32 -5.29 7.79
C LYS A 201 23.83 -5.98 9.05
N GLU A 202 23.15 -5.82 10.16
CA GLU A 202 23.57 -6.31 11.47
C GLU A 202 22.81 -7.59 11.86
N ASN A 203 23.44 -8.37 12.71
CA ASN A 203 22.90 -9.67 13.16
C ASN A 203 21.94 -9.47 14.35
N PHE A 204 20.81 -8.79 14.11
CA PHE A 204 19.77 -8.60 15.13
C PHE A 204 18.98 -9.89 15.40
N LEU A 205 18.34 -9.95 16.56
CA LEU A 205 17.32 -10.93 16.83
C LEU A 205 16.10 -10.66 15.94
N ASN A 206 15.81 -11.56 15.02
CA ASN A 206 14.69 -11.42 14.10
C ASN A 206 13.38 -11.82 14.79
N LEU A 207 12.46 -10.90 15.00
CA LEU A 207 11.10 -11.19 15.44
C LEU A 207 10.21 -11.34 14.20
N ASN A 208 9.85 -12.58 13.88
CA ASN A 208 9.04 -12.87 12.71
C ASN A 208 7.55 -12.95 13.04
N PHE A 209 6.77 -12.14 12.34
CA PHE A 209 5.31 -12.06 12.44
C PHE A 209 4.66 -12.69 11.20
N GLN A 210 3.63 -13.49 11.40
CA GLN A 210 2.89 -14.12 10.30
C GLN A 210 1.61 -13.40 9.91
N ILE A 211 1.19 -12.39 10.66
CA ILE A 211 -0.01 -11.59 10.37
C ILE A 211 0.40 -10.11 10.36
N THR A 212 0.98 -9.66 9.26
CA THR A 212 1.45 -8.27 9.17
C THR A 212 0.88 -7.52 7.98
N ASP A 213 0.47 -8.24 6.95
CA ASP A 213 -0.18 -7.68 5.76
C ASP A 213 -1.26 -8.62 5.22
N GLU A 214 -1.91 -8.22 4.13
CA GLU A 214 -3.00 -8.99 3.51
C GLU A 214 -2.56 -10.36 3.03
N THR A 215 -1.32 -10.51 2.57
CA THR A 215 -0.80 -11.79 2.07
C THR A 215 -0.71 -12.81 3.19
N HIS A 216 -0.19 -12.41 4.34
CA HIS A 216 -0.06 -13.27 5.51
C HIS A 216 -1.40 -13.50 6.24
N LEU A 217 -2.29 -12.51 6.25
CA LEU A 217 -3.63 -12.64 6.85
C LEU A 217 -4.46 -13.73 6.19
N ASN A 218 -4.25 -13.97 4.90
CA ASN A 218 -5.05 -14.89 4.09
C ASN A 218 -4.43 -16.27 3.90
N ASN A 219 -3.21 -16.52 4.40
CA ASN A 219 -2.58 -17.83 4.30
C ASN A 219 -3.46 -18.95 4.88
N SER A 220 -3.46 -20.10 4.23
CA SER A 220 -4.10 -21.31 4.76
C SER A 220 -3.44 -21.78 6.07
N LEU A 221 -4.09 -22.68 6.81
CA LEU A 221 -3.48 -23.27 8.01
C LEU A 221 -2.19 -24.03 7.66
N ILE A 222 -2.21 -24.78 6.55
CA ILE A 222 -1.06 -25.55 6.07
C ILE A 222 0.10 -24.64 5.72
N GLU A 223 -0.15 -23.54 4.98
CA GLU A 223 0.90 -22.56 4.64
C GLU A 223 1.52 -21.94 5.90
N ASN A 224 0.72 -21.60 6.90
CA ASN A 224 1.24 -21.06 8.18
C ASN A 224 2.08 -22.10 8.93
N ILE A 225 1.70 -23.39 8.90
CA ILE A 225 2.47 -24.49 9.49
C ILE A 225 3.81 -24.65 8.78
N LEU A 226 3.80 -24.71 7.44
CA LEU A 226 5.02 -24.84 6.63
C LEU A 226 5.95 -23.63 6.82
N LEU A 227 5.39 -22.43 6.87
CA LEU A 227 6.13 -21.20 7.14
C LEU A 227 6.78 -21.24 8.53
N SER A 228 6.05 -21.68 9.56
CA SER A 228 6.57 -21.80 10.92
C SER A 228 7.71 -22.82 11.04
N LYS A 229 7.62 -23.95 10.33
CA LYS A 229 8.73 -24.92 10.26
C LYS A 229 10.00 -24.28 9.69
N LYS A 230 9.88 -23.55 8.58
CA LYS A 230 11.00 -22.83 7.94
C LYS A 230 11.57 -21.75 8.87
N ILE A 231 10.72 -20.93 9.50
CA ILE A 231 11.16 -19.90 10.44
C ILE A 231 11.92 -20.51 11.63
N ASN A 232 11.44 -21.65 12.12
CA ASN A 232 12.07 -22.35 13.25
C ASN A 232 13.48 -22.91 12.95
N SER A 233 13.81 -23.10 11.68
CA SER A 233 15.16 -23.51 11.24
C SER A 233 16.13 -22.36 11.04
N LEU A 234 15.65 -21.10 11.06
CA LEU A 234 16.49 -19.91 10.84
C LEU A 234 17.27 -19.56 12.10
N LYS A 235 18.55 -19.18 11.93
CA LYS A 235 19.38 -18.69 13.04
C LYS A 235 18.88 -17.30 13.50
N ASN A 236 19.04 -17.01 14.79
CA ASN A 236 18.66 -15.73 15.39
C ASN A 236 17.24 -15.24 15.03
N THR A 237 16.30 -16.17 14.86
CA THR A 237 14.93 -15.86 14.46
C THR A 237 13.93 -16.49 15.43
N ILE A 238 12.98 -15.68 15.87
CA ILE A 238 11.87 -16.09 16.73
C ILE A 238 10.56 -15.92 15.97
N SER A 239 9.74 -16.97 15.92
CA SER A 239 8.34 -16.84 15.54
C SER A 239 7.57 -16.21 16.70
N VAL A 240 7.03 -15.01 16.49
CA VAL A 240 6.20 -14.30 17.49
C VAL A 240 4.95 -15.11 17.82
N GLU A 241 4.47 -15.90 16.88
CA GLU A 241 3.31 -16.79 17.01
C GLU A 241 3.44 -17.76 18.22
N LYS A 242 4.66 -18.19 18.55
CA LYS A 242 4.89 -19.08 19.69
C LYS A 242 4.54 -18.48 21.06
N TYR A 243 4.51 -17.16 21.13
CA TYR A 243 4.26 -16.40 22.36
C TYR A 243 2.83 -15.90 22.48
N VAL A 244 2.00 -16.15 21.48
CA VAL A 244 0.56 -15.86 21.56
C VAL A 244 -0.09 -16.88 22.48
N SER A 245 -0.68 -16.43 23.57
CA SER A 245 -1.32 -17.32 24.55
C SER A 245 -2.75 -17.69 24.13
N ALA A 246 -3.22 -18.86 24.59
CA ALA A 246 -4.61 -19.27 24.40
C ALA A 246 -5.61 -18.26 25.05
N ILE A 247 -5.26 -17.73 26.22
CA ILE A 247 -6.05 -16.71 26.91
C ILE A 247 -6.18 -15.45 26.04
N SER A 248 -5.09 -15.03 25.39
CA SER A 248 -5.13 -13.87 24.47
C SER A 248 -6.02 -14.11 23.26
N LEU A 249 -6.05 -15.33 22.74
CA LEU A 249 -6.95 -15.69 21.63
C LEU A 249 -8.42 -15.67 22.07
N ILE A 250 -8.74 -16.29 23.22
CA ILE A 250 -10.09 -16.32 23.75
C ILE A 250 -10.59 -14.91 24.05
N ARG A 251 -9.77 -14.11 24.78
CA ARG A 251 -10.09 -12.72 25.07
C ARG A 251 -10.29 -11.88 23.80
N GLY A 252 -9.38 -12.03 22.83
CA GLY A 252 -9.49 -11.34 21.55
C GLY A 252 -10.76 -11.70 20.78
N PHE A 253 -11.16 -12.98 20.80
CA PHE A 253 -12.40 -13.43 20.18
C PHE A 253 -13.63 -12.74 20.80
N PHE A 254 -13.76 -12.73 22.13
CA PHE A 254 -14.88 -12.07 22.78
C PHE A 254 -14.91 -10.56 22.57
N ILE A 255 -13.75 -9.88 22.63
CA ILE A 255 -13.66 -8.46 22.29
C ILE A 255 -14.12 -8.21 20.84
N SER A 256 -13.69 -9.04 19.89
CA SER A 256 -14.12 -8.89 18.50
C SER A 256 -15.65 -9.07 18.34
N LEU A 257 -16.28 -9.94 19.12
CA LEU A 257 -17.75 -10.10 19.08
C LEU A 257 -18.48 -8.84 19.55
N THR A 258 -17.93 -8.08 20.52
CA THR A 258 -18.56 -6.82 20.94
C THR A 258 -18.61 -5.78 19.83
N HIS A 259 -17.75 -5.90 18.82
CA HIS A 259 -17.72 -4.98 17.68
C HIS A 259 -18.88 -5.19 16.68
N ILE A 260 -19.66 -6.28 16.79
CA ILE A 260 -20.81 -6.55 15.88
C ILE A 260 -21.81 -5.40 15.92
N ALA A 261 -22.10 -4.87 17.11
CA ALA A 261 -23.02 -3.73 17.28
C ALA A 261 -22.50 -2.46 16.57
N LEU A 262 -21.19 -2.21 16.65
CA LEU A 262 -20.53 -1.13 15.92
C LEU A 262 -20.65 -1.33 14.40
N ILE A 263 -20.42 -2.55 13.89
CA ILE A 263 -20.53 -2.87 12.46
C ILE A 263 -21.95 -2.61 11.94
N TYR A 264 -22.96 -2.97 12.72
CA TYR A 264 -24.36 -2.67 12.39
C TYR A 264 -24.60 -1.15 12.23
N LYS A 265 -24.09 -0.36 13.16
CA LYS A 265 -24.20 1.11 13.10
C LYS A 265 -23.43 1.70 11.93
N ILE A 266 -22.21 1.20 11.65
CA ILE A 266 -21.39 1.62 10.50
C ILE A 266 -22.16 1.41 9.19
N ASN A 267 -22.79 0.25 9.01
CA ASN A 267 -23.48 -0.07 7.77
C ASN A 267 -24.69 0.82 7.47
N LYS A 268 -25.22 1.50 8.48
CA LYS A 268 -26.31 2.48 8.34
C LYS A 268 -25.83 3.91 8.07
N ASN A 269 -24.55 4.19 8.23
CA ASN A 269 -24.02 5.54 8.05
C ASN A 269 -23.98 5.94 6.57
N ILE A 270 -24.54 7.13 6.29
CA ILE A 270 -24.46 7.76 4.98
C ILE A 270 -23.31 8.76 4.97
N ILE A 271 -22.36 8.56 4.08
CA ILE A 271 -21.15 9.37 3.97
C ILE A 271 -21.07 9.97 2.57
N LYS A 272 -21.01 11.30 2.50
CA LYS A 272 -20.95 12.04 1.25
C LYS A 272 -19.78 13.01 1.23
N ILE A 273 -19.18 13.20 0.05
CA ILE A 273 -18.18 14.21 -0.26
C ILE A 273 -18.64 14.98 -1.51
N ASP A 274 -18.90 16.28 -1.40
CA ASP A 274 -19.44 17.11 -2.50
C ASP A 274 -20.63 16.46 -3.25
N ASN A 275 -21.62 15.97 -2.51
CA ASN A 275 -22.80 15.26 -3.02
C ASN A 275 -22.50 13.91 -3.69
N LEU A 276 -21.26 13.44 -3.66
CA LEU A 276 -20.90 12.08 -4.09
C LEU A 276 -21.10 11.11 -2.93
N ASP A 277 -21.97 10.13 -3.10
CA ASP A 277 -22.19 9.08 -2.08
C ASP A 277 -21.05 8.06 -2.12
N ILE A 278 -20.26 8.02 -1.05
CA ILE A 278 -19.15 7.09 -0.87
C ILE A 278 -19.39 6.04 0.22
N SER A 279 -20.63 6.00 0.76
CA SER A 279 -20.97 5.21 1.95
C SER A 279 -20.57 3.75 1.80
N THR A 280 -20.90 3.14 0.68
CA THR A 280 -20.69 1.69 0.49
C THR A 280 -19.20 1.31 0.58
N GLN A 281 -18.32 2.03 -0.16
CA GLN A 281 -16.89 1.75 -0.08
C GLN A 281 -16.29 2.10 1.26
N PHE A 282 -16.63 3.29 1.76
CA PHE A 282 -16.08 3.78 3.02
C PHE A 282 -16.44 2.83 4.16
N ASN A 283 -17.71 2.44 4.27
CA ASN A 283 -18.17 1.52 5.32
C ASN A 283 -17.54 0.13 5.16
N ASN A 284 -17.43 -0.39 3.94
CA ASN A 284 -16.77 -1.68 3.69
C ASN A 284 -15.30 -1.65 4.09
N LEU A 285 -14.55 -0.58 3.75
CA LEU A 285 -13.16 -0.42 4.15
C LEU A 285 -13.01 -0.25 5.67
N LEU A 286 -13.94 0.43 6.31
CA LEU A 286 -13.96 0.58 7.76
C LEU A 286 -14.19 -0.76 8.47
N VAL A 287 -15.17 -1.55 8.01
CA VAL A 287 -15.41 -2.90 8.54
C VAL A 287 -14.18 -3.78 8.34
N GLN A 288 -13.58 -3.76 7.15
CA GLN A 288 -12.35 -4.52 6.88
C GLN A 288 -11.19 -4.07 7.79
N SER A 289 -11.07 -2.77 8.04
CA SER A 289 -10.04 -2.23 8.94
C SER A 289 -10.23 -2.68 10.38
N ILE A 290 -11.48 -2.80 10.84
CA ILE A 290 -11.80 -3.35 12.18
C ILE A 290 -11.44 -4.84 12.25
N ILE A 291 -11.80 -5.62 11.22
CA ILE A 291 -11.41 -7.04 11.13
C ILE A 291 -9.88 -7.19 11.23
N ASN A 292 -9.13 -6.37 10.50
CA ASN A 292 -7.67 -6.44 10.51
C ASN A 292 -7.09 -6.00 11.86
N TYR A 293 -7.67 -4.98 12.48
CA TYR A 293 -7.30 -4.54 13.82
C TYR A 293 -7.47 -5.67 14.84
N ASP A 294 -8.62 -6.33 14.87
CA ASP A 294 -8.93 -7.43 15.77
C ASP A 294 -7.95 -8.60 15.60
N LYS A 295 -7.58 -8.90 14.35
CA LYS A 295 -6.60 -9.96 14.04
C LYS A 295 -5.20 -9.65 14.56
N VAL A 296 -4.77 -8.40 14.51
CA VAL A 296 -3.42 -7.99 14.96
C VAL A 296 -3.35 -7.85 16.48
N PHE A 297 -4.46 -7.58 17.14
CA PHE A 297 -4.54 -7.37 18.58
C PHE A 297 -4.00 -8.54 19.41
N ILE A 298 -4.04 -9.77 18.89
CA ILE A 298 -3.50 -10.98 19.56
C ILE A 298 -2.01 -10.86 19.90
N TYR A 299 -1.25 -10.03 19.17
CA TYR A 299 0.19 -9.87 19.40
C TYR A 299 0.53 -9.00 20.61
N LYS A 300 -0.43 -8.27 21.18
CA LYS A 300 -0.20 -7.32 22.27
C LYS A 300 0.52 -7.98 23.46
N SER A 301 0.02 -9.14 23.92
CA SER A 301 0.62 -9.90 25.03
C SER A 301 1.92 -10.59 24.62
N ALA A 302 2.00 -11.13 23.39
CA ALA A 302 3.18 -11.80 22.90
C ALA A 302 4.40 -10.87 22.86
N LEU A 303 4.23 -9.64 22.40
CA LEU A 303 5.27 -8.61 22.41
C LEU A 303 5.82 -8.39 23.82
N LYS A 304 4.94 -8.18 24.80
CA LYS A 304 5.35 -7.97 26.21
C LYS A 304 6.20 -9.13 26.73
N ILE A 305 5.79 -10.37 26.45
CA ILE A 305 6.50 -11.58 26.88
C ILE A 305 7.88 -11.66 26.21
N ILE A 306 7.95 -11.48 24.89
CA ILE A 306 9.19 -11.59 24.10
C ILE A 306 10.21 -10.55 24.56
N PHE A 307 9.82 -9.28 24.64
CA PHE A 307 10.74 -8.20 25.00
C PHE A 307 11.32 -8.37 26.40
N LYS A 308 10.49 -8.80 27.37
CA LYS A 308 10.97 -9.11 28.73
C LYS A 308 11.89 -10.33 28.75
N LYS A 309 11.49 -11.43 28.10
CA LYS A 309 12.24 -12.69 28.09
C LYS A 309 13.64 -12.53 27.50
N PHE A 310 13.77 -11.77 26.40
CA PHE A 310 15.03 -11.63 25.67
C PHE A 310 15.82 -10.37 26.07
N GLY A 311 15.26 -9.51 26.93
CA GLY A 311 15.93 -8.30 27.41
C GLY A 311 16.12 -7.23 26.33
N ILE A 312 15.17 -7.13 25.37
CA ILE A 312 15.27 -6.23 24.22
C ILE A 312 15.15 -4.78 24.69
N LYS A 313 16.16 -3.96 24.38
CA LYS A 313 16.24 -2.52 24.68
C LYS A 313 16.05 -1.65 23.45
N LYS A 314 16.35 -2.17 22.24
CA LYS A 314 16.15 -1.46 20.97
C LYS A 314 15.41 -2.34 19.97
N PHE A 315 14.46 -1.75 19.28
CA PHE A 315 13.68 -2.45 18.26
C PHE A 315 13.74 -1.72 16.93
N HIS A 316 14.30 -2.41 15.94
CA HIS A 316 14.47 -1.95 14.58
C HIS A 316 13.31 -2.43 13.71
N TYR A 317 12.62 -1.54 13.04
CA TYR A 317 11.54 -1.95 12.16
C TYR A 317 11.48 -1.09 10.90
N ILE A 318 10.98 -1.70 9.82
CA ILE A 318 10.66 -0.95 8.63
C ILE A 318 9.55 0.03 9.00
N LEU A 319 9.78 1.33 8.74
CA LEU A 319 8.77 2.35 8.95
C LEU A 319 7.63 2.06 7.99
N PHE A 320 6.69 1.26 8.46
CA PHE A 320 5.54 0.91 7.66
C PHE A 320 4.63 2.09 7.52
N GLU A 321 4.25 2.33 6.32
CA GLU A 321 3.09 3.12 5.95
C GLU A 321 1.79 2.40 6.34
N TYR A 322 1.86 1.32 7.16
CA TYR A 322 0.76 0.49 7.61
C TYR A 322 0.48 0.68 9.08
N ASN A 323 -0.74 0.38 9.46
CA ASN A 323 -1.20 0.38 10.84
C ASN A 323 -0.38 -0.53 11.75
N PHE A 324 0.21 -1.59 11.19
CA PHE A 324 1.03 -2.51 11.96
C PHE A 324 2.25 -1.83 12.57
N GLY A 325 2.90 -0.90 11.85
CA GLY A 325 3.98 -0.08 12.40
C GLY A 325 3.51 0.79 13.58
N TYR A 326 2.34 1.41 13.44
CA TYR A 326 1.72 2.20 14.52
C TYR A 326 1.32 1.33 15.70
N PHE A 327 0.77 0.14 15.43
CA PHE A 327 0.45 -0.85 16.45
C PHE A 327 1.69 -1.28 17.25
N LEU A 328 2.80 -1.57 16.58
CA LEU A 328 4.06 -1.93 17.23
C LEU A 328 4.56 -0.79 18.12
N CYS A 329 4.68 0.43 17.58
CA CYS A 329 5.14 1.59 18.34
C CYS A 329 4.28 1.83 19.57
N LYS A 330 2.97 1.91 19.42
CA LYS A 330 2.06 2.17 20.52
C LYS A 330 2.18 1.12 21.61
N ASN A 331 2.07 -0.17 21.25
CA ASN A 331 2.04 -1.22 22.26
C ASN A 331 3.39 -1.42 22.96
N ILE A 332 4.50 -1.34 22.22
CA ILE A 332 5.83 -1.46 22.85
C ILE A 332 6.08 -0.30 23.80
N LYS A 333 5.79 0.94 23.40
CA LYS A 333 5.96 2.12 24.27
C LYS A 333 5.03 2.11 25.48
N GLU A 334 3.80 1.60 25.37
CA GLU A 334 2.88 1.48 26.49
C GLU A 334 3.36 0.47 27.54
N PHE A 335 3.94 -0.66 27.12
CA PHE A 335 4.35 -1.72 28.04
C PHE A 335 5.79 -1.63 28.50
N LEU A 336 6.65 -1.04 27.68
CA LEU A 336 8.09 -1.03 27.82
C LEU A 336 8.63 0.34 27.39
N PRO A 337 8.36 1.41 28.16
CA PRO A 337 8.68 2.79 27.79
C PRO A 337 10.18 3.02 27.55
N ASN A 338 11.04 2.18 28.17
CA ASN A 338 12.49 2.26 28.02
C ASN A 338 13.03 1.59 26.74
N VAL A 339 12.17 0.99 25.91
CA VAL A 339 12.61 0.41 24.65
C VAL A 339 12.68 1.49 23.57
N GLU A 340 13.85 1.66 22.97
CA GLU A 340 14.07 2.57 21.85
C GLU A 340 13.52 1.97 20.56
N MET A 341 12.57 2.66 19.93
CA MET A 341 12.00 2.28 18.63
C MET A 341 12.73 3.00 17.50
N LEU A 342 13.27 2.25 16.56
CA LEU A 342 14.08 2.73 15.44
C LEU A 342 13.40 2.37 14.10
N GLY A 343 12.90 3.39 13.39
CA GLY A 343 12.17 3.22 12.14
C GLY A 343 13.06 3.43 10.92
N TYR A 344 12.96 2.54 9.93
CA TYR A 344 13.72 2.62 8.68
C TYR A 344 12.82 2.90 7.49
N GLN A 345 13.13 3.91 6.72
CA GLN A 345 12.39 4.23 5.50
C GLN A 345 12.49 3.07 4.51
N HIS A 346 11.34 2.58 4.05
CA HIS A 346 11.25 1.53 3.02
C HIS A 346 10.91 2.10 1.64
N GLY A 347 9.90 2.95 1.58
CA GLY A 347 9.40 3.56 0.36
C GLY A 347 9.68 5.06 0.31
N ILE A 348 9.24 5.68 -0.78
CA ILE A 348 9.28 7.13 -0.95
C ILE A 348 8.19 7.76 -0.09
N TYR A 349 8.48 8.93 0.44
CA TYR A 349 7.51 9.77 1.09
C TYR A 349 7.49 11.16 0.45
N SER A 350 6.31 11.64 0.13
CA SER A 350 6.08 12.98 -0.39
C SER A 350 4.82 13.56 0.23
N GLU A 351 4.61 14.87 0.06
CA GLU A 351 3.39 15.57 0.53
C GLU A 351 2.09 15.01 -0.09
N ARG A 352 2.20 14.27 -1.18
CA ARG A 352 1.07 13.63 -1.87
C ARG A 352 0.68 12.27 -1.28
N LEU A 353 1.53 11.69 -0.46
CA LEU A 353 1.21 10.52 0.34
C LEU A 353 0.55 10.97 1.63
N MET A 354 -0.69 10.60 1.80
CA MET A 354 -1.53 11.08 2.92
C MET A 354 -1.46 10.19 4.17
N TRP A 355 -0.65 9.14 4.17
CA TRP A 355 -0.68 8.10 5.19
C TRP A 355 -0.41 8.57 6.63
N GLN A 356 0.07 9.80 6.81
CA GLN A 356 0.30 10.38 8.14
C GLN A 356 -0.64 11.54 8.47
N ASP A 357 -1.42 12.02 7.51
CA ASP A 357 -2.20 13.23 7.69
C ASP A 357 -3.19 13.15 8.85
N HIS A 358 -3.76 11.98 9.07
CA HIS A 358 -4.69 11.76 10.17
C HIS A 358 -4.03 11.92 11.55
N LEU A 359 -2.76 11.48 11.70
CA LEU A 359 -2.02 11.56 12.96
C LEU A 359 -1.27 12.87 13.15
N LYS A 360 -0.94 13.58 12.08
CA LYS A 360 -0.07 14.76 12.06
C LYS A 360 -0.42 15.81 13.11
N ASN A 361 -1.70 16.08 13.29
CA ASN A 361 -2.21 17.15 14.17
C ASN A 361 -2.69 16.63 15.53
N LYS A 362 -2.49 15.35 15.86
CA LYS A 362 -2.94 14.79 17.12
C LYS A 362 -1.91 15.02 18.23
N LYS A 363 -2.36 15.43 19.42
CA LYS A 363 -1.48 15.71 20.56
C LYS A 363 -0.64 14.49 20.99
N ASP A 364 -1.23 13.30 20.89
CA ASP A 364 -0.61 12.03 21.34
C ASP A 364 0.04 11.23 20.19
N LYS A 365 0.35 11.90 19.07
CA LYS A 365 0.92 11.26 17.87
C LYS A 365 2.22 10.49 18.13
N PHE A 366 3.01 10.95 19.09
CA PHE A 366 4.34 10.35 19.36
C PHE A 366 4.30 8.91 19.84
N LYS A 367 3.18 8.45 20.40
CA LYS A 367 3.05 7.04 20.77
C LYS A 367 2.98 6.09 19.57
N TYR A 368 2.62 6.60 18.37
CA TYR A 368 2.51 5.82 17.14
C TYR A 368 3.78 5.84 16.28
N PHE A 369 4.76 6.68 16.60
CA PHE A 369 5.98 6.84 15.80
C PHE A 369 7.24 6.47 16.58
N PRO A 370 8.34 6.07 15.91
CA PRO A 370 9.60 5.75 16.57
C PRO A 370 10.26 6.99 17.16
N GLN A 371 11.23 6.80 18.05
CA GLN A 371 12.06 7.88 18.58
C GLN A 371 13.05 8.41 17.54
N LYS A 372 13.50 7.53 16.62
CA LYS A 372 14.43 7.89 15.54
C LYS A 372 14.01 7.27 14.23
N ILE A 373 14.16 8.06 13.16
CA ILE A 373 13.89 7.62 11.78
C ILE A 373 15.19 7.67 10.98
N PHE A 374 15.50 6.55 10.32
CA PHE A 374 16.59 6.44 9.38
C PHE A 374 16.08 6.55 7.95
N LEU A 375 16.55 7.53 7.20
CA LEU A 375 16.14 7.75 5.83
C LEU A 375 17.05 7.03 4.84
N LYS A 376 16.45 6.32 3.92
CA LYS A 376 17.13 5.74 2.75
C LYS A 376 17.37 6.79 1.66
N PHE A 377 16.42 7.71 1.48
CA PHE A 377 16.46 8.69 0.41
C PHE A 377 16.64 10.10 0.98
N ILE A 378 17.84 10.70 0.78
CA ILE A 378 18.17 12.05 1.23
C ILE A 378 17.17 13.10 0.73
N ASN A 379 16.66 12.91 -0.48
CA ASN A 379 15.67 13.80 -1.10
C ASN A 379 14.32 13.84 -0.39
N CYS A 380 14.06 12.94 0.57
CA CYS A 380 12.85 12.94 1.40
C CYS A 380 13.04 13.71 2.72
N ILE A 381 14.24 14.21 3.04
CA ILE A 381 14.55 14.75 4.37
C ILE A 381 13.64 15.91 4.76
N ASP A 382 13.38 16.84 3.84
CA ASP A 382 12.59 18.04 4.14
C ASP A 382 11.14 17.68 4.47
N VAL A 383 10.57 16.74 3.71
CA VAL A 383 9.20 16.27 3.95
C VAL A 383 9.11 15.55 5.30
N TYR A 384 10.11 14.73 5.64
CA TYR A 384 10.16 14.08 6.96
C TYR A 384 10.34 15.08 8.10
N LYS A 385 11.23 16.04 7.98
CA LYS A 385 11.44 17.09 8.99
C LYS A 385 10.19 17.92 9.25
N VAL A 386 9.47 18.29 8.20
CA VAL A 386 8.20 19.03 8.32
C VAL A 386 7.12 18.21 9.04
N ASN A 387 7.02 16.91 8.73
CA ASN A 387 5.96 16.07 9.28
C ASN A 387 6.29 15.45 10.63
N PHE A 388 7.59 15.32 10.97
CA PHE A 388 8.11 14.68 12.19
C PHE A 388 9.05 15.60 12.96
N LYS A 389 8.65 16.86 13.17
CA LYS A 389 9.49 17.90 13.78
C LYS A 389 10.18 17.45 15.08
N ASP A 390 9.50 16.63 15.86
CA ASP A 390 9.93 16.21 17.17
C ASP A 390 10.57 14.80 17.19
N ILE A 391 10.83 14.23 16.02
CA ILE A 391 11.46 12.91 15.88
C ILE A 391 12.86 13.11 15.32
N LYS A 392 13.85 12.46 15.92
CA LYS A 392 15.23 12.49 15.44
C LYS A 392 15.32 11.82 14.06
N ILE A 393 15.67 12.59 13.04
CA ILE A 393 15.86 12.09 11.67
C ILE A 393 17.35 11.98 11.39
N SER A 394 17.80 10.81 10.97
CA SER A 394 19.17 10.53 10.59
C SER A 394 19.22 10.10 9.13
N ILE A 395 20.21 10.67 8.39
CA ILE A 395 20.55 10.24 7.03
C ILE A 395 21.74 9.29 7.11
N ASP A 396 21.82 8.48 8.15
CA ASP A 396 22.90 7.51 8.17
C ASP A 396 22.85 6.71 6.88
N LYS A 397 24.02 6.40 6.35
CA LYS A 397 24.20 5.44 5.25
C LYS A 397 23.53 4.14 5.70
N ILE A 398 22.21 4.09 5.45
CA ILE A 398 21.37 3.01 5.93
C ILE A 398 22.08 1.75 5.49
N LYS A 399 22.38 0.92 6.45
CA LYS A 399 22.95 -0.41 6.23
C LYS A 399 21.87 -1.35 5.65
N VAL A 400 21.02 -0.82 4.77
CA VAL A 400 20.08 -1.57 3.97
C VAL A 400 20.84 -2.11 2.77
N TYR A 401 20.69 -3.38 2.55
CA TYR A 401 21.35 -4.11 1.47
C TYR A 401 21.07 -3.46 0.12
N GLU A 402 22.06 -2.74 -0.41
CA GLU A 402 22.14 -2.46 -1.84
C GLU A 402 22.74 -3.69 -2.51
N LYS A 403 21.94 -4.39 -3.29
CA LYS A 403 22.51 -5.34 -4.26
C LYS A 403 23.48 -4.54 -5.14
N ASN A 404 24.75 -4.65 -4.83
CA ASN A 404 25.81 -4.09 -5.66
C ASN A 404 25.76 -4.74 -7.04
N ILE A 405 24.98 -4.19 -7.95
CA ILE A 405 25.07 -4.49 -9.38
C ILE A 405 26.33 -3.75 -9.87
N LYS A 406 27.48 -4.19 -9.35
CA LYS A 406 28.81 -3.77 -9.83
C LYS A 406 29.20 -4.55 -11.09
N LYS A 407 28.28 -4.78 -12.02
CA LYS A 407 28.68 -5.18 -13.38
C LYS A 407 28.75 -3.92 -14.21
N ARG A 408 29.94 -3.60 -14.73
CA ARG A 408 30.11 -2.66 -15.84
C ARG A 408 29.24 -3.16 -17.00
N LEU A 409 28.02 -2.64 -17.10
CA LEU A 409 27.11 -2.97 -18.19
C LEU A 409 27.64 -2.26 -19.45
N GLN A 410 27.75 -3.01 -20.55
CA GLN A 410 28.08 -2.42 -21.86
C GLN A 410 27.02 -1.40 -22.25
N SER A 411 27.45 -0.25 -22.75
CA SER A 411 26.56 0.80 -23.28
C SER A 411 25.84 0.31 -24.53
N SER A 412 24.57 0.65 -24.65
CA SER A 412 23.74 0.30 -25.81
C SER A 412 23.03 1.57 -26.31
N LYS A 413 23.09 1.83 -27.62
CA LYS A 413 22.36 2.94 -28.30
C LYS A 413 20.85 2.72 -28.30
N SER A 414 20.24 2.37 -27.17
CA SER A 414 18.82 2.06 -27.02
C SER A 414 18.26 2.76 -25.78
N SER A 415 16.94 2.83 -25.70
CA SER A 415 16.23 3.38 -24.55
C SER A 415 15.64 2.27 -23.68
N LEU A 416 15.55 2.52 -22.37
CA LEU A 416 14.95 1.63 -21.39
C LEU A 416 13.80 2.34 -20.69
N ALA A 417 12.66 1.66 -20.57
CA ALA A 417 11.50 2.18 -19.85
C ALA A 417 11.10 1.22 -18.72
N PHE A 418 10.89 1.75 -17.52
CA PHE A 418 10.37 1.02 -16.37
C PHE A 418 8.90 1.39 -16.17
N LEU A 419 8.01 0.45 -16.44
CA LEU A 419 6.57 0.67 -16.26
C LEU A 419 6.20 0.72 -14.79
N GLY A 420 5.30 1.62 -14.45
CA GLY A 420 4.62 1.63 -13.16
C GLY A 420 3.56 0.54 -13.05
N LEU A 421 3.06 0.33 -11.83
CA LEU A 421 2.01 -0.65 -11.58
C LEU A 421 0.64 -0.20 -12.09
N HIS A 422 0.33 1.10 -11.96
CA HIS A 422 -1.01 1.65 -12.17
C HIS A 422 -1.16 2.52 -13.43
N ASP A 423 -0.06 2.84 -14.09
CA ASP A 423 -0.01 3.73 -15.26
C ASP A 423 0.69 3.09 -16.48
N ALA A 424 0.93 1.78 -16.43
CA ALA A 424 1.67 1.04 -17.45
C ALA A 424 1.15 1.29 -18.87
N TYR A 425 -0.16 1.27 -19.07
CA TYR A 425 -0.76 1.46 -20.40
C TYR A 425 -0.64 2.89 -20.91
N GLN A 426 -0.81 3.86 -20.02
CA GLN A 426 -0.62 5.27 -20.36
C GLN A 426 0.82 5.55 -20.76
N MET A 427 1.76 4.97 -20.01
CA MET A 427 3.19 5.08 -20.30
C MET A 427 3.53 4.42 -21.64
N LEU A 428 3.01 3.23 -21.93
CA LEU A 428 3.21 2.57 -23.23
C LEU A 428 2.65 3.37 -24.39
N ASN A 429 1.46 3.98 -24.23
CA ASN A 429 0.86 4.85 -25.21
C ASN A 429 1.74 6.09 -25.47
N SER A 430 2.26 6.72 -24.42
CA SER A 430 3.17 7.86 -24.55
C SER A 430 4.50 7.48 -25.20
N LEU A 431 5.09 6.33 -24.83
CA LEU A 431 6.29 5.80 -25.48
C LEU A 431 6.04 5.52 -26.96
N GLY A 432 4.84 5.01 -27.29
CA GLY A 432 4.41 4.79 -28.66
C GLY A 432 4.31 6.07 -29.49
N ASN A 433 3.98 7.19 -28.88
CA ASN A 433 3.87 8.50 -29.55
C ASN A 433 5.20 9.23 -29.70
N LEU A 434 6.26 8.74 -29.05
CA LEU A 434 7.60 9.28 -29.28
C LEU A 434 8.07 8.88 -30.70
N ASN A 435 8.45 9.86 -31.51
CA ASN A 435 9.02 9.65 -32.85
C ASN A 435 10.46 9.11 -32.77
N TYR A 436 10.60 7.90 -32.21
CA TYR A 436 11.90 7.28 -32.00
C TYR A 436 12.21 6.26 -33.11
N LYS A 437 13.32 6.49 -33.82
CA LYS A 437 13.92 5.50 -34.71
C LYS A 437 14.63 4.35 -33.94
N LYS A 438 14.95 4.56 -32.64
CA LYS A 438 15.69 3.62 -31.81
C LYS A 438 14.76 2.62 -31.10
N LYS A 439 15.28 1.43 -30.77
CA LYS A 439 14.57 0.43 -29.96
C LYS A 439 14.35 0.91 -28.54
N ILE A 440 13.13 0.75 -28.04
CA ILE A 440 12.75 1.00 -26.65
C ILE A 440 12.54 -0.34 -25.97
N PHE A 441 13.39 -0.64 -24.99
CA PHE A 441 13.23 -1.82 -24.14
C PHE A 441 12.37 -1.46 -22.94
N VAL A 442 11.44 -2.34 -22.59
CA VAL A 442 10.45 -2.09 -21.56
C VAL A 442 10.55 -3.16 -20.47
N LYS A 443 10.76 -2.73 -19.23
CA LYS A 443 10.72 -3.58 -18.05
C LYS A 443 9.41 -3.37 -17.31
N LYS A 444 8.63 -4.45 -17.13
CA LYS A 444 7.40 -4.42 -16.35
C LYS A 444 7.69 -4.28 -14.86
N HIS A 445 6.77 -3.63 -14.13
CA HIS A 445 6.79 -3.66 -12.68
C HIS A 445 6.63 -5.12 -12.18
N PRO A 446 7.35 -5.58 -11.14
CA PRO A 446 7.30 -6.97 -10.68
C PRO A 446 5.89 -7.46 -10.29
N LYS A 447 5.05 -6.57 -9.77
CA LYS A 447 3.65 -6.87 -9.41
C LYS A 447 2.67 -6.79 -10.58
N PHE A 448 3.11 -6.34 -11.76
CA PHE A 448 2.25 -6.25 -12.93
C PHE A 448 2.15 -7.61 -13.64
N LYS A 449 1.12 -8.35 -13.32
CA LYS A 449 0.92 -9.74 -13.81
C LYS A 449 0.15 -9.81 -15.13
N SER A 450 -0.59 -8.77 -15.49
CA SER A 450 -1.46 -8.77 -16.66
C SER A 450 -0.67 -8.88 -17.98
N LYS A 451 -1.25 -9.59 -18.95
CA LYS A 451 -0.76 -9.58 -20.33
C LYS A 451 -1.13 -8.22 -20.96
N ILE A 452 -0.17 -7.62 -21.68
CA ILE A 452 -0.42 -6.35 -22.35
C ILE A 452 -1.24 -6.62 -23.62
N LYS A 453 -2.43 -6.04 -23.66
CA LYS A 453 -3.43 -6.24 -24.74
C LYS A 453 -3.49 -5.06 -25.73
N MET A 454 -2.50 -4.14 -25.65
CA MET A 454 -2.35 -3.07 -26.63
C MET A 454 -1.55 -3.53 -27.85
N ILE A 455 -1.87 -2.97 -29.01
CA ILE A 455 -1.01 -3.04 -30.18
C ILE A 455 0.18 -2.13 -29.94
N LEU A 456 1.36 -2.72 -29.83
CA LEU A 456 2.61 -1.99 -29.61
C LEU A 456 3.29 -1.69 -30.95
N LYS A 457 3.96 -0.54 -31.03
CA LYS A 457 4.84 -0.25 -32.17
C LYS A 457 6.00 -1.25 -32.25
N LYS A 458 6.47 -1.57 -33.45
CA LYS A 458 7.53 -2.57 -33.72
C LYS A 458 8.86 -2.29 -32.99
N ASN A 459 9.12 -1.04 -32.62
CA ASN A 459 10.34 -0.64 -31.90
C ASN A 459 10.28 -0.87 -30.37
N ILE A 460 9.13 -1.27 -29.80
CA ILE A 460 8.97 -1.56 -28.36
C ILE A 460 9.14 -3.05 -28.10
N LYS A 461 10.09 -3.42 -27.21
CA LYS A 461 10.38 -4.80 -26.83
C LYS A 461 10.42 -4.98 -25.32
N PHE A 462 9.78 -6.04 -24.81
CA PHE A 462 9.84 -6.35 -23.37
C PHE A 462 11.12 -7.09 -22.98
N LEU A 463 11.65 -6.74 -21.80
CA LEU A 463 12.79 -7.40 -21.17
C LEU A 463 12.35 -8.15 -19.91
N THR A 464 12.92 -9.33 -19.70
CA THR A 464 12.83 -10.07 -18.43
C THR A 464 13.87 -9.55 -17.44
N LYS A 465 15.10 -9.29 -17.90
CA LYS A 465 16.22 -8.76 -17.11
C LYS A 465 16.87 -7.60 -17.83
N VAL A 466 17.39 -6.63 -17.07
CA VAL A 466 18.17 -5.51 -17.58
C VAL A 466 19.65 -5.87 -17.47
N ASN A 467 20.28 -6.16 -18.60
CA ASN A 467 21.66 -6.64 -18.66
C ASN A 467 22.64 -5.62 -19.30
N LYS A 468 22.11 -4.49 -19.79
CA LYS A 468 22.91 -3.47 -20.50
C LYS A 468 22.57 -2.08 -19.97
N ARG A 469 23.51 -1.16 -20.06
CA ARG A 469 23.28 0.27 -19.85
C ARG A 469 22.61 0.85 -21.10
N HIS A 470 21.63 1.71 -20.91
CA HIS A 470 20.86 2.33 -22.00
C HIS A 470 21.09 3.84 -21.99
N ASP A 471 21.12 4.47 -23.17
CA ASP A 471 21.41 5.91 -23.33
C ASP A 471 20.33 6.79 -22.68
N LYS A 472 19.06 6.36 -22.78
CA LYS A 472 17.94 7.07 -22.18
C LYS A 472 17.14 6.12 -21.30
N VAL A 473 16.75 6.62 -20.13
CA VAL A 473 15.91 5.88 -19.20
C VAL A 473 14.61 6.64 -18.97
N TYR A 474 13.50 5.94 -19.17
CA TYR A 474 12.16 6.46 -18.93
C TYR A 474 11.56 5.78 -17.71
N LEU A 475 11.07 6.58 -16.77
CA LEU A 475 10.45 6.09 -15.56
C LEU A 475 8.97 6.49 -15.50
N SER A 476 8.16 5.58 -14.96
CA SER A 476 6.83 5.93 -14.49
C SER A 476 6.93 6.92 -13.32
N PRO A 477 6.02 7.89 -13.24
CA PRO A 477 5.92 8.78 -12.09
C PRO A 477 5.64 8.07 -10.76
N THR A 478 5.20 6.82 -10.78
CA THR A 478 5.01 6.00 -9.57
C THR A 478 6.22 5.14 -9.22
N SER A 479 7.31 5.24 -9.98
CA SER A 479 8.49 4.39 -9.80
C SER A 479 9.42 4.91 -8.71
N THR A 480 9.69 4.10 -7.70
CA THR A 480 10.69 4.38 -6.65
C THR A 480 12.12 4.47 -7.22
N MET A 481 12.35 3.92 -8.40
CA MET A 481 13.65 3.97 -9.07
C MET A 481 14.13 5.40 -9.37
N ALA A 482 13.21 6.37 -9.49
CA ALA A 482 13.59 7.77 -9.70
C ALA A 482 14.58 8.27 -8.63
N TYR A 483 14.38 7.85 -7.37
CA TYR A 483 15.29 8.24 -6.28
C TYR A 483 16.60 7.47 -6.30
N ASP A 484 16.59 6.22 -6.73
CA ASP A 484 17.83 5.44 -6.91
C ASP A 484 18.70 6.09 -8.01
N PHE A 485 18.08 6.55 -9.10
CA PHE A 485 18.79 7.29 -10.18
C PHE A 485 19.30 8.65 -9.70
N LEU A 486 18.49 9.40 -8.92
CA LEU A 486 18.90 10.67 -8.33
C LEU A 486 20.09 10.49 -7.38
N ASN A 487 20.07 9.48 -6.52
CA ASN A 487 21.18 9.20 -5.59
C ASN A 487 22.48 8.84 -6.32
N LYS A 488 22.38 8.23 -7.51
CA LYS A 488 23.51 7.87 -8.36
C LYS A 488 23.92 8.98 -9.33
N ASN A 489 23.23 10.11 -9.30
CA ASN A 489 23.40 11.21 -10.25
C ASN A 489 23.23 10.78 -11.73
N GLU A 490 22.39 9.78 -11.99
CA GLU A 490 22.07 9.26 -13.32
C GLU A 490 20.90 10.05 -13.95
N LYS A 491 20.99 10.30 -15.27
CA LYS A 491 19.92 10.99 -16.01
C LYS A 491 18.75 10.06 -16.31
N PHE A 492 17.52 10.57 -16.18
CA PHE A 492 16.29 9.88 -16.55
C PHE A 492 15.20 10.88 -16.94
N SER A 493 14.14 10.38 -17.57
CA SER A 493 12.96 11.17 -17.93
C SER A 493 11.70 10.54 -17.33
N ILE A 494 10.78 11.34 -16.81
CA ILE A 494 9.49 10.88 -16.32
C ILE A 494 8.43 11.06 -17.40
N ILE A 495 7.72 9.97 -17.72
CA ILE A 495 6.63 9.98 -18.69
C ILE A 495 5.30 9.86 -17.95
N ASN A 496 4.28 10.58 -18.42
CA ASN A 496 2.93 10.59 -17.85
C ASN A 496 2.89 11.04 -16.40
N GLN A 497 3.00 12.33 -16.18
CA GLN A 497 2.81 12.90 -14.85
C GLN A 497 1.38 12.63 -14.37
N ASP A 498 1.24 11.69 -13.44
CA ASP A 498 0.02 11.53 -12.66
C ASP A 498 0.10 12.45 -11.44
N TYR A 499 -0.97 13.16 -11.14
CA TYR A 499 -0.99 14.11 -10.03
C TYR A 499 -0.89 13.42 -8.66
N LEU A 500 -1.43 12.22 -8.54
CA LEU A 500 -1.43 11.43 -7.31
C LEU A 500 -0.15 10.60 -7.13
N ILE A 501 0.99 11.18 -7.49
CA ILE A 501 2.27 10.51 -7.48
C ILE A 501 2.96 10.66 -6.13
N PRO A 502 3.61 9.59 -5.63
CA PRO A 502 4.43 9.68 -4.44
C PRO A 502 5.73 10.49 -4.62
N LEU A 503 6.12 10.84 -5.85
CA LEU A 503 7.36 11.57 -6.11
C LEU A 503 7.20 13.07 -5.80
N ASN A 504 8.14 13.65 -5.07
CA ASN A 504 8.22 15.09 -4.88
C ASN A 504 8.73 15.75 -6.17
N LEU A 505 7.81 16.32 -6.95
CA LEU A 505 8.13 16.93 -8.25
C LEU A 505 9.06 18.13 -8.12
N LYS A 506 9.04 18.88 -7.02
CA LYS A 506 9.96 20.02 -6.80
C LYS A 506 11.43 19.59 -6.81
N ILE A 507 11.70 18.37 -6.33
CA ILE A 507 13.05 17.79 -6.36
C ILE A 507 13.41 17.33 -7.76
N LEU A 508 12.41 16.90 -8.51
CA LEU A 508 12.56 16.36 -9.86
C LEU A 508 12.67 17.46 -10.91
N ASP A 509 12.04 18.62 -10.71
CA ASP A 509 11.98 19.73 -11.70
C ASP A 509 13.34 20.29 -12.13
N LYS A 510 14.39 20.15 -11.30
CA LYS A 510 15.74 20.65 -11.62
C LYS A 510 16.57 19.72 -12.52
N LYS A 511 16.18 18.46 -12.73
CA LYS A 511 16.99 17.44 -13.42
C LYS A 511 16.23 16.57 -14.43
N ILE A 512 14.97 16.88 -14.72
CA ILE A 512 14.10 16.02 -15.53
C ILE A 512 13.70 16.70 -16.83
N GLU A 513 13.97 16.00 -17.94
CA GLU A 513 13.31 16.32 -19.21
C GLU A 513 11.80 15.98 -19.06
N LYS A 514 10.94 16.99 -19.13
CA LYS A 514 9.50 16.83 -19.18
C LYS A 514 9.11 16.47 -20.60
N PHE A 515 8.48 15.31 -20.79
CA PHE A 515 7.88 14.91 -22.06
C PHE A 515 6.35 14.90 -21.99
#